data_93063f366645f9dd093b4dd14e414cae
#
_entry.id   93063f366645f9dd093b4dd14e414cae
#
_cell.length_a   1.000
_cell.length_b   1.000
_cell.length_c   1.000
_cell.angle_alpha   90.00
_cell.angle_beta   90.00
_cell.angle_gamma   90.00
#
_symmetry.space_group_name_H-M   'P 1'
#
loop_
_entity.id
_entity.type
_entity.pdbx_description
1 polymer ?
#
loop_
_entity_poly.entity_id
_entity_poly.type
_entity_poly.pdbx_seq_one_letter_code
_entity_poly.pdbx_strand_id
1 'polypeptide(L)'
;MTHIAIIAPSFEGDGDSPQIALDWIQSHGWQGHSFLPPQGSHPVFAAPQAQRLTHLLRAIEDPEIDILWAIRGGGGSTLLVPELLKRKDSLMKRSKPLTLMGFSDITALHVAGHQELNWRCVHTPTLKSIFRTDPQSLELLVHLIQHKTVRWEAP
;
A
#
# COMPACT_ATOMS: atom_id res chain seq x y z
N MET A 1 13.43 10.14 -7.27
CA MET A 1 13.26 8.66 -7.29
C MET A 1 12.01 8.36 -6.51
N THR A 2 11.16 7.44 -6.95
CA THR A 2 9.91 7.10 -6.26
C THR A 2 10.18 6.10 -5.14
N HIS A 3 9.72 6.37 -3.93
CA HIS A 3 9.87 5.52 -2.75
C HIS A 3 8.55 4.84 -2.43
N ILE A 4 8.55 3.52 -2.38
CA ILE A 4 7.37 2.67 -2.21
C ILE A 4 7.50 1.88 -0.90
N ALA A 5 6.57 2.12 0.03
CA ALA A 5 6.44 1.33 1.24
C ALA A 5 5.56 0.11 0.99
N ILE A 6 6.07 -1.08 1.26
CA ILE A 6 5.28 -2.31 1.33
C ILE A 6 4.61 -2.36 2.69
N ILE A 7 3.29 -2.40 2.72
CA ILE A 7 2.48 -2.41 3.94
C ILE A 7 1.58 -3.64 4.02
N ALA A 8 1.25 -4.09 5.22
CA ALA A 8 0.34 -5.20 5.49
C ALA A 8 -0.76 -4.83 6.49
N PRO A 9 -1.71 -3.96 6.11
CA PRO A 9 -2.79 -3.55 7.01
C PRO A 9 -3.86 -4.63 7.23
N SER A 10 -3.87 -5.67 6.38
CA SER A 10 -4.83 -6.78 6.34
C SER A 10 -4.14 -8.11 6.67
N PHE A 11 -4.03 -9.01 5.68
CA PHE A 11 -3.31 -10.27 5.79
C PHE A 11 -1.83 -10.09 5.42
N GLU A 12 -0.99 -11.01 5.86
CA GLU A 12 0.41 -11.05 5.47
C GLU A 12 0.60 -11.57 4.03
N GLY A 13 1.77 -11.28 3.45
CA GLY A 13 2.24 -11.94 2.25
C GLY A 13 2.60 -13.41 2.55
N ASP A 14 2.54 -14.27 1.54
CA ASP A 14 2.91 -15.67 1.70
C ASP A 14 4.41 -15.85 1.42
N GLY A 15 5.11 -16.59 2.26
CA GLY A 15 6.50 -17.00 2.05
C GLY A 15 7.42 -15.85 1.61
N ASP A 16 8.06 -16.00 0.45
CA ASP A 16 9.03 -15.04 -0.09
C ASP A 16 8.38 -13.84 -0.82
N SER A 17 7.05 -13.72 -0.81
CA SER A 17 6.35 -12.65 -1.53
C SER A 17 6.82 -11.23 -1.18
N PRO A 18 7.23 -10.89 0.06
CA PRO A 18 7.80 -9.59 0.35
C PRO A 18 9.11 -9.31 -0.38
N GLN A 19 10.02 -10.28 -0.44
CA GLN A 19 11.30 -10.12 -1.13
C GLN A 19 11.10 -10.01 -2.65
N ILE A 20 10.25 -10.86 -3.20
CA ILE A 20 9.90 -10.82 -4.63
C ILE A 20 9.27 -9.46 -5.00
N ALA A 21 8.44 -8.89 -4.11
CA ALA A 21 7.87 -7.57 -4.32
C ALA A 21 8.93 -6.46 -4.28
N LEU A 22 9.90 -6.52 -3.37
CA LEU A 22 11.02 -5.58 -3.31
C LEU A 22 11.87 -5.65 -4.59
N ASP A 23 12.20 -6.86 -5.05
CA ASP A 23 12.98 -7.08 -6.26
C ASP A 23 12.25 -6.54 -7.50
N TRP A 24 10.93 -6.75 -7.58
CA TRP A 24 10.11 -6.20 -8.66
C TRP A 24 10.08 -4.67 -8.65
N ILE A 25 9.88 -4.05 -7.49
CA ILE A 25 9.92 -2.59 -7.32
C ILE A 25 11.28 -2.05 -7.78
N GLN A 26 12.37 -2.67 -7.33
CA GLN A 26 13.72 -2.25 -7.66
C GLN A 26 14.05 -2.41 -9.15
N SER A 27 13.55 -3.47 -9.80
CA SER A 27 13.75 -3.71 -11.23
C SER A 27 13.14 -2.62 -12.13
N HIS A 28 12.18 -1.84 -11.59
CA HIS A 28 11.56 -0.70 -12.26
C HIS A 28 12.22 0.65 -11.92
N GLY A 29 13.35 0.64 -11.21
CA GLY A 29 14.09 1.85 -10.83
C GLY A 29 13.48 2.63 -9.66
N TRP A 30 12.63 1.99 -8.85
CA TRP A 30 12.04 2.57 -7.64
C TRP A 30 12.72 2.04 -6.39
N GLN A 31 12.61 2.77 -5.29
CA GLN A 31 13.14 2.37 -4.00
C GLN A 31 12.04 1.68 -3.16
N GLY A 32 12.22 0.39 -2.89
CA GLY A 32 11.30 -0.38 -2.04
C GLY A 32 11.71 -0.34 -0.56
N HIS A 33 10.73 -0.17 0.32
CA HIS A 33 10.92 -0.16 1.78
C HIS A 33 9.90 -1.10 2.43
N SER A 34 10.36 -2.00 3.29
CA SER A 34 9.48 -2.94 3.99
C SER A 34 9.04 -2.36 5.33
N PHE A 35 7.74 -2.16 5.47
CA PHE A 35 7.05 -1.80 6.72
C PHE A 35 6.13 -2.93 7.19
N LEU A 36 6.52 -4.16 6.89
CA LEU A 36 5.75 -5.34 7.28
C LEU A 36 6.01 -5.71 8.74
N PRO A 37 5.01 -6.17 9.49
CA PRO A 37 5.24 -6.82 10.76
C PRO A 37 5.96 -8.17 10.56
N PRO A 38 6.59 -8.73 11.61
CA PRO A 38 7.18 -10.06 11.52
C PRO A 38 6.16 -11.10 11.06
N GLN A 39 6.55 -11.98 10.14
CA GLN A 39 5.69 -13.05 9.63
C GLN A 39 5.26 -13.99 10.75
N GLY A 40 4.06 -14.56 10.62
CA GLY A 40 3.51 -15.50 11.58
C GLY A 40 3.11 -14.87 12.93
N SER A 41 3.07 -13.54 13.02
CA SER A 41 2.70 -12.83 14.26
C SER A 41 1.24 -13.04 14.67
N HIS A 42 0.38 -13.51 13.75
CA HIS A 42 -1.04 -13.76 14.00
C HIS A 42 -1.57 -14.86 13.06
N PRO A 43 -2.47 -15.77 13.53
CA PRO A 43 -2.94 -16.89 12.70
C PRO A 43 -3.78 -16.49 11.49
N VAL A 44 -4.33 -15.28 11.45
CA VAL A 44 -5.23 -14.82 10.37
C VAL A 44 -4.73 -13.53 9.72
N PHE A 45 -4.41 -12.52 10.53
CA PHE A 45 -3.95 -11.21 10.06
C PHE A 45 -2.44 -11.17 9.94
N ALA A 46 -1.90 -10.15 9.28
CA ALA A 46 -0.46 -9.92 9.23
C ALA A 46 0.18 -9.79 10.63
N ALA A 47 -0.58 -9.25 11.58
CA ALA A 47 -0.21 -9.14 13.00
C ALA A 47 -1.44 -8.74 13.84
N PRO A 48 -1.35 -8.72 15.16
CA PRO A 48 -2.34 -8.05 16.02
C PRO A 48 -2.59 -6.61 15.58
N GLN A 49 -3.82 -6.12 15.78
CA GLN A 49 -4.24 -4.79 15.28
C GLN A 49 -3.27 -3.66 15.63
N ALA A 50 -2.81 -3.61 16.89
CA ALA A 50 -1.90 -2.57 17.35
C ALA A 50 -0.56 -2.59 16.60
N GLN A 51 -0.03 -3.76 16.28
CA GLN A 51 1.21 -3.88 15.50
C GLN A 51 1.01 -3.47 14.05
N ARG A 52 -0.08 -3.93 13.39
CA ARG A 52 -0.40 -3.50 12.02
C ARG A 52 -0.54 -1.98 11.91
N LEU A 53 -1.21 -1.37 12.91
CA LEU A 53 -1.32 0.08 13.00
C LEU A 53 0.04 0.75 13.15
N THR A 54 0.89 0.25 14.06
CA THR A 54 2.23 0.81 14.27
C THR A 54 3.08 0.78 13.00
N HIS A 55 3.09 -0.35 12.30
CA HIS A 55 3.85 -0.47 11.05
C HIS A 55 3.28 0.43 9.94
N LEU A 56 1.96 0.53 9.84
CA LEU A 56 1.31 1.44 8.89
C LEU A 56 1.64 2.91 9.20
N LEU A 57 1.55 3.33 10.46
CA LEU A 57 1.87 4.70 10.88
C LEU A 57 3.33 5.05 10.58
N ARG A 58 4.27 4.14 10.84
CA ARG A 58 5.69 4.35 10.49
C ARG A 58 5.88 4.61 9.00
N ALA A 59 5.17 3.89 8.13
CA ALA A 59 5.22 4.13 6.70
C ALA A 59 4.57 5.48 6.31
N ILE A 60 3.47 5.85 6.95
CA ILE A 60 2.78 7.13 6.69
C ILE A 60 3.63 8.31 7.16
N GLU A 61 4.28 8.20 8.31
CA GLU A 61 5.05 9.27 8.94
C GLU A 61 6.44 9.46 8.32
N ASP A 62 6.95 8.48 7.57
CA ASP A 62 8.22 8.58 6.86
C ASP A 62 8.10 9.59 5.69
N PRO A 63 8.81 10.74 5.74
CA PRO A 63 8.69 11.79 4.74
C PRO A 63 9.22 11.39 3.36
N GLU A 64 10.04 10.36 3.27
CA GLU A 64 10.58 9.88 2.00
C GLU A 64 9.55 9.08 1.21
N ILE A 65 8.60 8.40 1.86
CA ILE A 65 7.63 7.54 1.21
C ILE A 65 6.64 8.33 0.34
N ASP A 66 6.51 7.94 -0.91
CA ASP A 66 5.56 8.49 -1.87
C ASP A 66 4.30 7.62 -2.00
N ILE A 67 4.50 6.31 -1.95
CA ILE A 67 3.45 5.30 -2.20
C ILE A 67 3.40 4.29 -1.06
N LEU A 68 2.20 4.06 -0.53
CA LEU A 68 1.87 2.92 0.31
C LEU A 68 1.26 1.83 -0.57
N TRP A 69 1.92 0.70 -0.72
CA TRP A 69 1.39 -0.39 -1.53
C TRP A 69 1.15 -1.64 -0.67
N ALA A 70 -0.10 -2.06 -0.60
CA ALA A 70 -0.46 -3.21 0.21
C ALA A 70 0.10 -4.50 -0.41
N ILE A 71 0.74 -5.33 0.44
CA ILE A 71 1.24 -6.64 0.01
C ILE A 71 0.08 -7.57 -0.35
N ARG A 72 -1.02 -7.50 0.42
CA ARG A 72 -2.22 -8.34 0.25
C ARG A 72 -3.45 -7.64 0.83
N GLY A 73 -4.63 -7.98 0.28
CA GLY A 73 -5.92 -7.74 0.91
C GLY A 73 -6.25 -8.79 1.97
N GLY A 74 -7.52 -9.06 2.18
CA GLY A 74 -8.00 -10.05 3.15
C GLY A 74 -9.06 -9.46 4.06
N GLY A 75 -8.71 -9.15 5.30
CA GLY A 75 -9.59 -8.54 6.28
C GLY A 75 -8.85 -7.75 7.35
N GLY A 76 -9.55 -6.86 8.05
CA GLY A 76 -9.06 -6.17 9.23
C GLY A 76 -8.46 -4.79 9.01
N SER A 77 -8.34 -4.28 7.78
CA SER A 77 -7.92 -2.89 7.53
C SER A 77 -8.93 -1.88 8.07
N THR A 78 -10.22 -2.20 7.99
CA THR A 78 -11.31 -1.39 8.57
C THR A 78 -11.09 -1.09 10.06
N LEU A 79 -10.52 -2.03 10.81
CA LEU A 79 -10.24 -1.86 12.24
C LEU A 79 -9.17 -0.81 12.54
N LEU A 80 -8.35 -0.45 11.53
CA LEU A 80 -7.30 0.56 11.66
C LEU A 80 -7.84 1.98 11.45
N VAL A 81 -8.94 2.12 10.72
CA VAL A 81 -9.50 3.42 10.31
C VAL A 81 -9.78 4.34 11.50
N PRO A 82 -10.47 3.92 12.59
CA PRO A 82 -10.73 4.83 13.71
C PRO A 82 -9.46 5.39 14.34
N GLU A 83 -8.41 4.58 14.44
CA GLU A 83 -7.14 4.99 15.04
C GLU A 83 -6.33 5.92 14.13
N LEU A 84 -6.44 5.77 12.82
CA LEU A 84 -5.88 6.72 11.85
C LEU A 84 -6.61 8.07 11.93
N LEU A 85 -7.93 8.05 11.99
CA LEU A 85 -8.73 9.29 12.03
C LEU A 85 -8.51 10.09 13.32
N LYS A 86 -8.24 9.44 14.45
CA LYS A 86 -7.83 10.13 15.69
C LYS A 86 -6.51 10.91 15.51
N ARG A 87 -5.69 10.55 14.55
CA ARG A 87 -4.40 11.19 14.23
C ARG A 87 -4.45 12.08 12.99
N LYS A 88 -5.64 12.34 12.44
CA LYS A 88 -5.85 13.08 11.20
C LYS A 88 -5.02 14.36 11.12
N ASP A 89 -5.10 15.22 12.12
CA ASP A 89 -4.41 16.51 12.13
C ASP A 89 -2.88 16.39 12.06
N SER A 90 -2.32 15.34 12.63
CA SER A 90 -0.90 15.03 12.53
C SER A 90 -0.53 14.47 11.16
N LEU A 91 -1.32 13.53 10.66
CA LEU A 91 -1.04 12.85 9.39
C LEU A 91 -1.19 13.78 8.18
N MET A 92 -2.06 14.79 8.28
CA MET A 92 -2.25 15.80 7.23
C MET A 92 -1.13 16.84 7.17
N LYS A 93 -0.21 16.89 8.12
CA LYS A 93 0.94 17.81 8.11
C LYS A 93 2.06 17.40 7.15
N ARG A 94 1.91 16.28 6.46
CA ARG A 94 2.89 15.88 5.43
C ARG A 94 3.03 16.94 4.36
N SER A 95 4.27 17.18 3.95
CA SER A 95 4.59 18.15 2.89
C SER A 95 4.13 17.73 1.49
N LYS A 96 3.97 16.41 1.29
CA LYS A 96 3.45 15.82 0.05
C LYS A 96 2.39 14.77 0.34
N PRO A 97 1.31 14.69 -0.46
CA PRO A 97 0.28 13.69 -0.28
C PRO A 97 0.84 12.28 -0.55
N LEU A 98 0.33 11.29 0.17
CA LEU A 98 0.60 9.87 -0.08
C LEU A 98 -0.31 9.32 -1.17
N THR A 99 0.22 8.36 -1.92
CA THR A 99 -0.60 7.52 -2.79
C THR A 99 -0.80 6.15 -2.12
N LEU A 100 -2.06 5.73 -1.91
CA LEU A 100 -2.38 4.39 -1.43
C LEU A 100 -2.78 3.50 -2.60
N MET A 101 -2.15 2.33 -2.71
CA MET A 101 -2.36 1.35 -3.75
C MET A 101 -2.76 -0.01 -3.18
N GLY A 102 -3.73 -0.66 -3.81
CA GLY A 102 -4.26 -1.96 -3.43
C GLY A 102 -5.74 -2.11 -3.77
N PHE A 103 -6.34 -3.21 -3.39
CA PHE A 103 -7.76 -3.51 -3.61
C PHE A 103 -8.35 -4.39 -2.50
N SER A 104 -9.62 -4.79 -2.64
CA SER A 104 -10.31 -5.65 -1.69
C SER A 104 -10.45 -4.97 -0.31
N ASP A 105 -10.01 -5.58 0.78
CA ASP A 105 -10.09 -5.02 2.14
C ASP A 105 -9.40 -3.65 2.27
N ILE A 106 -8.40 -3.35 1.42
CA ILE A 106 -7.70 -2.06 1.39
C ILE A 106 -8.67 -0.91 1.04
N THR A 107 -9.81 -1.19 0.44
CA THR A 107 -10.83 -0.19 0.12
C THR A 107 -11.30 0.61 1.32
N ALA A 108 -11.30 0.02 2.52
CA ALA A 108 -11.62 0.76 3.75
C ALA A 108 -10.62 1.90 4.01
N LEU A 109 -9.33 1.64 3.75
CA LEU A 109 -8.29 2.66 3.85
C LEU A 109 -8.34 3.66 2.69
N HIS A 110 -8.76 3.23 1.48
CA HIS A 110 -9.00 4.15 0.37
C HIS A 110 -10.07 5.17 0.70
N VAL A 111 -11.20 4.74 1.27
CA VAL A 111 -12.29 5.65 1.66
C VAL A 111 -11.79 6.66 2.71
N ALA A 112 -11.19 6.18 3.80
CA ALA A 112 -10.67 7.04 4.84
C ALA A 112 -9.54 7.96 4.35
N GLY A 113 -8.62 7.43 3.56
CA GLY A 113 -7.49 8.17 3.00
C GLY A 113 -7.93 9.30 2.08
N HIS A 114 -8.87 9.00 1.18
CA HIS A 114 -9.38 9.98 0.21
C HIS A 114 -10.25 11.05 0.87
N GLN A 115 -11.18 10.64 1.73
CA GLN A 115 -12.15 11.58 2.32
C GLN A 115 -11.57 12.41 3.46
N GLU A 116 -10.65 11.85 4.24
CA GLU A 116 -10.24 12.41 5.52
C GLU A 116 -8.76 12.78 5.62
N LEU A 117 -7.88 12.15 4.84
CA LEU A 117 -6.42 12.27 5.00
C LEU A 117 -5.72 12.91 3.79
N ASN A 118 -6.47 13.39 2.79
CA ASN A 118 -5.94 13.96 1.56
C ASN A 118 -4.95 13.04 0.80
N TRP A 119 -5.21 11.72 0.83
CA TRP A 119 -4.42 10.75 0.07
C TRP A 119 -4.94 10.61 -1.34
N ARG A 120 -4.03 10.39 -2.28
CA ARG A 120 -4.37 9.84 -3.59
C ARG A 120 -4.61 8.34 -3.43
N CYS A 121 -5.80 7.87 -3.79
CA CYS A 121 -6.17 6.48 -3.66
C CYS A 121 -6.35 5.86 -5.04
N VAL A 122 -5.64 4.77 -5.31
CA VAL A 122 -5.65 4.09 -6.59
C VAL A 122 -5.99 2.61 -6.38
N HIS A 123 -7.14 2.19 -6.90
CA HIS A 123 -7.56 0.79 -6.86
C HIS A 123 -6.74 -0.01 -7.87
N THR A 124 -5.79 -0.79 -7.39
CA THR A 124 -4.79 -1.52 -8.19
C THR A 124 -4.59 -2.93 -7.62
N PRO A 125 -3.96 -3.85 -8.37
CA PRO A 125 -3.47 -5.09 -7.81
C PRO A 125 -2.62 -4.83 -6.56
N THR A 126 -2.72 -5.71 -5.54
CA THR A 126 -1.75 -5.75 -4.45
C THR A 126 -0.43 -6.34 -4.96
N LEU A 127 0.66 -6.13 -4.24
CA LEU A 127 1.97 -6.65 -4.65
C LEU A 127 1.99 -8.17 -4.84
N LYS A 128 1.25 -8.92 -4.03
CA LYS A 128 1.06 -10.36 -4.26
C LYS A 128 0.33 -10.68 -5.57
N SER A 129 -0.55 -9.79 -6.02
CA SER A 129 -1.39 -10.03 -7.20
C SER A 129 -0.73 -9.59 -8.52
N ILE A 130 0.31 -8.76 -8.49
CA ILE A 130 0.95 -8.25 -9.71
C ILE A 130 1.42 -9.38 -10.63
N PHE A 131 1.92 -10.49 -10.08
CA PHE A 131 2.41 -11.65 -10.84
C PHE A 131 1.30 -12.47 -11.53
N ARG A 132 0.03 -12.15 -11.27
CA ARG A 132 -1.15 -12.73 -11.94
C ARG A 132 -1.90 -11.72 -12.78
N THR A 133 -1.39 -10.49 -12.85
CA THR A 133 -1.96 -9.41 -13.64
C THR A 133 -1.42 -9.54 -15.07
N ASP A 134 -2.27 -9.30 -16.05
CA ASP A 134 -1.87 -9.36 -17.45
C ASP A 134 -0.83 -8.27 -17.78
N PRO A 135 0.03 -8.50 -18.80
CA PRO A 135 1.13 -7.59 -19.10
C PRO A 135 0.70 -6.17 -19.45
N GLN A 136 -0.44 -6.01 -20.15
CA GLN A 136 -0.94 -4.69 -20.54
C GLN A 136 -1.37 -3.88 -19.32
N SER A 137 -2.10 -4.51 -18.39
CA SER A 137 -2.49 -3.87 -17.13
C SER A 137 -1.29 -3.54 -16.25
N LEU A 138 -0.25 -4.37 -16.26
CA LEU A 138 1.02 -4.04 -15.56
C LEU A 138 1.72 -2.85 -16.17
N GLU A 139 1.78 -2.74 -17.49
CA GLU A 139 2.37 -1.59 -18.18
C GLU A 139 1.63 -0.30 -17.83
N LEU A 140 0.30 -0.32 -17.84
CA LEU A 140 -0.53 0.80 -17.41
C LEU A 140 -0.26 1.19 -15.95
N LEU A 141 -0.10 0.21 -15.07
CA LEU A 141 0.25 0.43 -13.67
C LEU A 141 1.61 1.09 -13.50
N VAL A 142 2.61 0.63 -14.25
CA VAL A 142 3.96 1.24 -14.26
C VAL A 142 3.89 2.69 -14.75
N HIS A 143 3.15 2.97 -15.82
CA HIS A 143 2.94 4.34 -16.30
C HIS A 143 2.25 5.23 -15.26
N LEU A 144 1.26 4.70 -14.54
CA LEU A 144 0.57 5.41 -13.48
C LEU A 144 1.53 5.81 -12.33
N ILE A 145 2.39 4.89 -11.92
CA ILE A 145 3.41 5.16 -10.88
C ILE A 145 4.42 6.20 -11.35
N GLN A 146 4.77 6.19 -12.64
CA GLN A 146 5.66 7.18 -13.26
C GLN A 146 4.99 8.53 -13.52
N HIS A 147 3.75 8.76 -13.04
CA HIS A 147 2.96 9.97 -13.28
C HIS A 147 2.72 10.29 -14.78
N LYS A 148 2.75 9.27 -15.63
CA LYS A 148 2.39 9.41 -17.04
C LYS A 148 0.87 9.44 -17.19
N THR A 149 0.39 10.15 -18.21
CA THR A 149 -1.02 10.10 -18.58
C THR A 149 -1.34 8.72 -19.13
N VAL A 150 -2.26 8.02 -18.47
CA VAL A 150 -2.74 6.71 -18.92
C VAL A 150 -4.09 6.91 -19.60
N ARG A 151 -4.21 6.48 -20.84
CA ARG A 151 -5.49 6.34 -21.54
C ARG A 151 -5.80 4.86 -21.67
N TRP A 152 -6.96 4.47 -21.18
CA TRP A 152 -7.47 3.12 -21.36
C TRP A 152 -8.61 3.17 -22.35
N GLU A 153 -8.50 2.38 -23.41
CA GLU A 153 -9.59 2.16 -24.37
C GLU A 153 -10.14 0.76 -24.11
N ALA A 154 -11.45 0.69 -23.88
CA ALA A 154 -12.11 -0.61 -23.73
C ALA A 154 -12.00 -1.39 -25.06
N PRO A 155 -11.76 -2.70 -25.01
CA PRO A 155 -11.71 -3.54 -26.18
C PRO A 155 -13.08 -3.62 -26.89
#